data_456ee8b8e7c3b981332d9c921b93f602
#
_entry.id   456ee8b8e7c3b981332d9c921b93f602
#
_cell.length_a   1.000
_cell.length_b   1.000
_cell.length_c   1.000
_cell.angle_alpha   90.00
_cell.angle_beta   90.00
_cell.angle_gamma   90.00
#
_symmetry.space_group_name_H-M   'P 1'
#
loop_
_entity.id
_entity.type
_entity.pdbx_description
1 polymer ?
#
loop_
_entity_poly.entity_id
_entity_poly.type
_entity_poly.pdbx_seq_one_letter_code
_entity_poly.pdbx_strand_id
1 'polypeptide(L)'
;MKRVVLAALPLALVVGGCGGGGPTTSPEPSPDSGRRSSPGTPAGSASGRTGSAKATPGKKIAAMNLRLRDAAWANDVARARRLIRQGADVNAKDDTVQSAYLIATSEGYLDLLRLTLRAGARINDKDSWNGTGLIRAAERGHGLVVGDLLQAGIDRDHVNRIGYQAIHEAVWLGEDTASYATTVRVLAAGGARLTDRSPSTGLTPLEMAHERGFGGLESILRSVTTADRPTDPEAALLRAAADGDADAVAVALRAGADIEARDEHDRTALLLAATYDHVPVAKVLVAMGADPDAFDDRHDTPWLVTGVTGSVAMLETLLPADPDLAVRNRFGGLSPIPASERGHVAYVRRVVQTGVDIDHVNDLGWTALLEAVILGDGGRRHQEIVRILLAAGADRAIADRDGVTPLRHAEQRGYHEIAALLRR
;
A
#
# COMPACT_ATOMS: atom_id res chain seq x y z
N MET A 1 10.12 45.71 -19.39
CA MET A 1 10.87 45.46 -20.63
C MET A 1 12.26 45.04 -20.26
N LYS A 2 12.56 43.73 -20.43
CA LYS A 2 13.85 43.13 -20.77
C LYS A 2 13.63 41.60 -20.82
N ARG A 3 13.57 41.08 -22.02
CA ARG A 3 13.56 39.66 -22.34
C ARG A 3 14.98 39.11 -22.09
N VAL A 4 15.10 38.00 -21.39
CA VAL A 4 16.31 37.18 -21.40
C VAL A 4 15.93 35.85 -22.06
N VAL A 5 16.55 35.63 -23.20
CA VAL A 5 16.53 34.40 -23.99
C VAL A 5 17.62 33.50 -23.39
N LEU A 6 17.29 32.25 -22.98
CA LEU A 6 18.29 31.24 -22.68
C LEU A 6 18.24 30.17 -23.78
N ALA A 7 19.40 30.03 -24.42
CA ALA A 7 19.67 29.09 -25.51
C ALA A 7 19.92 27.69 -24.94
N ALA A 8 19.39 26.71 -25.66
CA ALA A 8 19.66 25.28 -25.45
C ALA A 8 20.99 24.90 -26.14
N LEU A 9 21.81 24.11 -25.47
CA LEU A 9 22.98 23.43 -26.06
C LEU A 9 22.79 21.92 -25.91
N PRO A 10 23.08 21.12 -26.95
CA PRO A 10 22.98 19.66 -26.91
C PRO A 10 24.29 19.03 -26.39
N LEU A 11 24.18 17.99 -25.59
CA LEU A 11 25.29 17.18 -25.14
C LEU A 11 25.42 15.93 -26.01
N ALA A 12 26.56 15.78 -26.64
CA ALA A 12 26.89 14.70 -27.53
C ALA A 12 27.33 13.43 -26.79
N LEU A 13 26.95 12.29 -27.36
CA LEU A 13 27.45 10.95 -27.01
C LEU A 13 28.95 10.84 -27.33
N VAL A 14 29.74 10.26 -26.42
CA VAL A 14 31.03 9.66 -26.74
C VAL A 14 31.02 8.19 -26.31
N VAL A 15 31.16 7.34 -27.30
CA VAL A 15 31.43 5.89 -27.19
C VAL A 15 32.93 5.71 -27.16
N GLY A 16 33.43 4.92 -26.24
CA GLY A 16 34.86 4.54 -26.23
C GLY A 16 35.07 3.38 -25.26
N GLY A 17 35.52 2.30 -25.82
CA GLY A 17 35.58 0.96 -25.29
C GLY A 17 36.93 0.52 -24.78
N CYS A 18 36.94 -0.72 -24.29
CA CYS A 18 37.96 -1.73 -24.10
C CYS A 18 38.94 -1.64 -22.93
N GLY A 19 38.93 -2.73 -22.13
CA GLY A 19 40.14 -3.28 -21.59
C GLY A 19 40.11 -3.89 -20.20
N GLY A 20 39.78 -5.15 -20.07
CA GLY A 20 40.57 -6.25 -19.49
C GLY A 20 40.90 -6.27 -18.01
N GLY A 21 40.49 -7.35 -17.32
CA GLY A 21 41.17 -7.82 -16.13
C GLY A 21 40.28 -8.55 -15.10
N GLY A 22 40.17 -9.82 -15.22
CA GLY A 22 40.13 -11.01 -14.38
C GLY A 22 39.42 -11.06 -13.00
N PRO A 23 39.12 -12.26 -12.57
CA PRO A 23 37.85 -12.53 -11.88
C PRO A 23 38.00 -12.62 -10.35
N THR A 24 37.04 -12.06 -9.60
CA THR A 24 36.80 -12.46 -8.21
C THR A 24 35.40 -13.05 -8.12
N THR A 25 35.39 -14.31 -7.74
CA THR A 25 34.23 -15.16 -7.58
C THR A 25 33.36 -14.72 -6.41
N SER A 26 32.15 -14.33 -6.71
CA SER A 26 31.06 -14.27 -5.72
C SER A 26 30.21 -15.54 -5.87
N PRO A 27 29.72 -16.16 -4.80
CA PRO A 27 28.86 -17.33 -4.91
C PRO A 27 27.45 -16.93 -5.35
N GLU A 28 27.05 -17.49 -6.47
CA GLU A 28 25.67 -17.42 -6.96
C GLU A 28 24.71 -18.19 -6.05
N PRO A 29 23.46 -17.73 -5.92
CA PRO A 29 22.37 -18.57 -5.45
C PRO A 29 21.81 -19.37 -6.62
N SER A 30 21.83 -20.69 -6.51
CA SER A 30 21.30 -21.61 -7.50
C SER A 30 19.78 -21.50 -7.64
N PRO A 31 19.24 -21.39 -8.86
CA PRO A 31 17.83 -21.63 -9.11
C PRO A 31 17.65 -23.11 -9.50
N ASP A 32 17.03 -23.89 -8.67
CA ASP A 32 16.58 -25.23 -9.05
C ASP A 32 15.19 -25.16 -9.67
N SER A 33 15.14 -25.12 -10.99
CA SER A 33 13.93 -25.33 -11.79
C SER A 33 13.82 -26.79 -12.18
N GLY A 34 13.23 -27.61 -11.33
CA GLY A 34 12.89 -28.98 -11.59
C GLY A 34 11.89 -29.15 -12.73
N ARG A 35 12.38 -29.52 -13.90
CA ARG A 35 11.62 -29.97 -15.06
C ARG A 35 10.93 -31.29 -14.75
N ARG A 36 9.61 -31.29 -14.74
CA ARG A 36 8.82 -32.54 -14.68
C ARG A 36 8.90 -33.27 -16.03
N SER A 37 9.53 -34.43 -16.04
CA SER A 37 9.41 -35.46 -17.07
C SER A 37 8.19 -36.33 -16.76
N SER A 38 7.32 -36.50 -17.74
CA SER A 38 6.19 -37.43 -17.73
C SER A 38 6.67 -38.86 -17.86
N PRO A 39 6.13 -39.83 -17.11
CA PRO A 39 6.23 -41.23 -17.45
C PRO A 39 4.98 -41.75 -18.13
N GLY A 40 5.21 -42.57 -19.14
CA GLY A 40 4.18 -43.18 -19.96
C GLY A 40 3.34 -44.24 -19.21
N THR A 41 2.18 -44.44 -19.76
CA THR A 41 1.15 -45.40 -19.39
C THR A 41 1.58 -46.86 -19.64
N PRO A 42 1.22 -47.80 -18.75
CA PRO A 42 0.80 -49.11 -19.19
C PRO A 42 -0.66 -49.39 -18.78
N ALA A 43 -1.41 -49.88 -19.75
CA ALA A 43 -2.75 -50.39 -19.57
C ALA A 43 -2.69 -51.73 -18.78
N GLY A 44 -3.55 -51.82 -17.79
CA GLY A 44 -3.78 -53.08 -17.04
C GLY A 44 -5.10 -52.98 -16.31
N SER A 45 -6.14 -53.60 -16.88
CA SER A 45 -7.46 -53.78 -16.29
C SER A 45 -7.42 -54.67 -15.06
N ALA A 46 -7.91 -54.17 -13.92
CA ALA A 46 -8.39 -55.00 -12.82
C ALA A 46 -9.57 -54.31 -12.12
N SER A 47 -10.73 -54.89 -12.30
CA SER A 47 -11.95 -54.62 -11.55
C SER A 47 -11.71 -54.86 -10.06
N GLY A 48 -11.79 -53.82 -9.23
CA GLY A 48 -11.68 -53.89 -7.78
C GLY A 48 -12.60 -52.87 -7.14
N ARG A 49 -13.58 -53.31 -6.39
CA ARG A 49 -14.58 -52.55 -5.63
C ARG A 49 -14.00 -51.32 -4.95
N THR A 50 -14.45 -50.14 -5.33
CA THR A 50 -14.14 -48.87 -4.64
C THR A 50 -14.89 -48.83 -3.31
N GLY A 51 -14.27 -49.35 -2.25
CA GLY A 51 -14.60 -48.96 -0.90
C GLY A 51 -14.12 -47.53 -0.69
N SER A 52 -15.02 -46.55 -0.63
CA SER A 52 -14.73 -45.21 -0.21
C SER A 52 -14.23 -45.23 1.24
N ALA A 53 -12.93 -45.34 1.41
CA ALA A 53 -12.29 -45.24 2.73
C ALA A 53 -12.50 -43.79 3.19
N LYS A 54 -13.37 -43.59 4.19
CA LYS A 54 -13.49 -42.30 4.91
C LYS A 54 -12.09 -41.92 5.38
N ALA A 55 -11.56 -40.83 4.78
CA ALA A 55 -10.25 -40.31 5.17
C ALA A 55 -10.25 -40.05 6.69
N THR A 56 -9.23 -40.52 7.38
CA THR A 56 -9.06 -40.26 8.82
C THR A 56 -9.02 -38.75 9.07
N PRO A 57 -9.55 -38.24 10.21
CA PRO A 57 -9.60 -36.81 10.51
C PRO A 57 -8.27 -36.11 10.29
N GLY A 58 -7.13 -36.71 10.65
CA GLY A 58 -5.80 -36.13 10.43
C GLY A 58 -5.42 -35.98 8.96
N LYS A 59 -5.76 -36.93 8.08
CA LYS A 59 -5.52 -36.82 6.63
C LYS A 59 -6.37 -35.72 6.01
N LYS A 60 -7.59 -35.50 6.51
CA LYS A 60 -8.47 -34.43 6.06
C LYS A 60 -7.91 -33.07 6.42
N ILE A 61 -7.41 -32.88 7.65
CA ILE A 61 -6.78 -31.62 8.10
C ILE A 61 -5.51 -31.35 7.30
N ALA A 62 -4.64 -32.33 7.12
CA ALA A 62 -3.42 -32.19 6.31
C ALA A 62 -3.72 -31.75 4.87
N ALA A 63 -4.76 -32.32 4.25
CA ALA A 63 -5.20 -31.89 2.91
C ALA A 63 -5.77 -30.47 2.89
N MET A 64 -6.44 -30.02 3.96
CA MET A 64 -6.91 -28.64 4.07
C MET A 64 -5.75 -27.65 4.26
N ASN A 65 -4.75 -28.00 5.06
CA ASN A 65 -3.56 -27.18 5.27
C ASN A 65 -2.76 -26.99 3.97
N LEU A 66 -2.62 -28.05 3.16
CA LEU A 66 -2.03 -27.94 1.83
C LEU A 66 -2.81 -26.95 0.95
N ARG A 67 -4.13 -27.11 0.88
CA ARG A 67 -5.00 -26.19 0.10
C ARG A 67 -4.96 -24.75 0.61
N LEU A 68 -4.75 -24.55 1.92
CA LEU A 68 -4.59 -23.22 2.50
C LEU A 68 -3.28 -22.57 2.02
N ARG A 69 -2.17 -23.32 1.99
CA ARG A 69 -0.91 -22.81 1.42
C ARG A 69 -1.02 -22.53 -0.08
N ASP A 70 -1.70 -23.41 -0.84
CA ASP A 70 -1.98 -23.16 -2.27
C ASP A 70 -2.79 -21.86 -2.45
N ALA A 71 -3.80 -21.62 -1.61
CA ALA A 71 -4.57 -20.39 -1.63
C ALA A 71 -3.72 -19.16 -1.23
N ALA A 72 -2.78 -19.34 -0.28
CA ALA A 72 -1.85 -18.31 0.13
C ALA A 72 -0.89 -17.90 -1.01
N TRP A 73 -0.28 -18.89 -1.69
CA TRP A 73 0.56 -18.63 -2.85
C TRP A 73 -0.18 -17.94 -4.00
N ALA A 74 -1.49 -18.25 -4.17
CA ALA A 74 -2.33 -17.63 -5.19
C ALA A 74 -2.92 -16.26 -4.75
N ASN A 75 -2.64 -15.80 -3.53
CA ASN A 75 -3.29 -14.65 -2.89
C ASN A 75 -4.84 -14.70 -2.93
N ASP A 76 -5.41 -15.93 -2.90
CA ASP A 76 -6.86 -16.14 -2.86
C ASP A 76 -7.37 -16.03 -1.42
N VAL A 77 -7.54 -14.79 -0.96
CA VAL A 77 -7.98 -14.48 0.42
C VAL A 77 -9.36 -15.07 0.71
N ALA A 78 -10.26 -15.09 -0.28
CA ALA A 78 -11.60 -15.64 -0.11
C ALA A 78 -11.56 -17.16 0.11
N ARG A 79 -10.74 -17.89 -0.66
CA ARG A 79 -10.53 -19.33 -0.48
C ARG A 79 -9.81 -19.62 0.83
N ALA A 80 -8.77 -18.86 1.18
CA ALA A 80 -8.05 -18.98 2.44
C ALA A 80 -9.02 -18.84 3.63
N ARG A 81 -9.87 -17.81 3.62
CA ARG A 81 -10.89 -17.57 4.66
C ARG A 81 -11.87 -18.72 4.80
N ARG A 82 -12.33 -19.32 3.69
CA ARG A 82 -13.20 -20.51 3.73
C ARG A 82 -12.50 -21.72 4.37
N LEU A 83 -11.23 -21.97 3.99
CA LEU A 83 -10.45 -23.10 4.51
C LEU A 83 -10.14 -22.96 6.01
N ILE A 84 -9.78 -21.75 6.45
CA ILE A 84 -9.58 -21.44 7.88
C ILE A 84 -10.86 -21.69 8.68
N ARG A 85 -12.02 -21.22 8.22
CA ARG A 85 -13.30 -21.52 8.87
C ARG A 85 -13.65 -23.00 8.91
N GLN A 86 -13.13 -23.80 7.99
CA GLN A 86 -13.28 -25.26 7.96
C GLN A 86 -12.29 -26.00 8.86
N GLY A 87 -11.38 -25.28 9.53
CA GLY A 87 -10.41 -25.82 10.48
C GLY A 87 -9.01 -26.07 9.89
N ALA A 88 -8.66 -25.42 8.77
CA ALA A 88 -7.27 -25.41 8.33
C ALA A 88 -6.40 -24.60 9.31
N ASP A 89 -5.21 -25.10 9.63
CA ASP A 89 -4.26 -24.49 10.54
C ASP A 89 -3.35 -23.51 9.79
N VAL A 90 -3.43 -22.23 10.13
CA VAL A 90 -2.63 -21.15 9.55
C VAL A 90 -1.14 -21.28 9.85
N ASN A 91 -0.77 -22.04 10.88
CA ASN A 91 0.60 -22.29 11.33
C ASN A 91 1.20 -23.59 10.74
N ALA A 92 0.41 -24.37 9.99
CA ALA A 92 0.88 -25.62 9.41
C ALA A 92 1.91 -25.36 8.31
N LYS A 93 3.13 -25.86 8.51
CA LYS A 93 4.24 -25.72 7.56
C LYS A 93 4.31 -26.92 6.61
N ASP A 94 4.90 -26.67 5.44
CA ASP A 94 5.34 -27.72 4.52
C ASP A 94 6.80 -28.12 4.75
N ASP A 95 7.33 -28.95 3.86
CA ASP A 95 8.73 -29.42 3.93
C ASP A 95 9.75 -28.30 3.69
N THR A 96 9.32 -27.15 3.12
CA THR A 96 10.13 -25.95 2.93
C THR A 96 10.00 -24.97 4.10
N VAL A 97 9.31 -25.36 5.16
CA VAL A 97 9.05 -24.57 6.38
C VAL A 97 8.16 -23.35 6.12
N GLN A 98 7.33 -23.39 5.04
CA GLN A 98 6.38 -22.33 4.72
C GLN A 98 4.99 -22.60 5.29
N SER A 99 4.38 -21.61 5.93
CA SER A 99 2.97 -21.57 6.35
C SER A 99 2.23 -20.49 5.58
N ALA A 100 0.88 -20.50 5.64
CA ALA A 100 0.08 -19.44 5.02
C ALA A 100 0.46 -18.03 5.53
N TYR A 101 0.81 -17.91 6.81
CA TYR A 101 1.30 -16.67 7.42
C TYR A 101 2.67 -16.25 6.84
N LEU A 102 3.66 -17.15 6.79
CA LEU A 102 4.99 -16.82 6.26
C LEU A 102 4.94 -16.46 4.77
N ILE A 103 4.08 -17.13 3.99
CA ILE A 103 3.84 -16.78 2.58
C ILE A 103 3.28 -15.37 2.48
N ALA A 104 2.27 -15.03 3.30
CA ALA A 104 1.66 -13.69 3.27
C ALA A 104 2.68 -12.59 3.56
N THR A 105 3.58 -12.81 4.53
CA THR A 105 4.64 -11.83 4.87
C THR A 105 5.68 -11.70 3.78
N SER A 106 6.12 -12.82 3.21
CA SER A 106 7.15 -12.88 2.17
C SER A 106 6.67 -12.24 0.86
N GLU A 107 5.41 -12.48 0.48
CA GLU A 107 4.86 -11.99 -0.79
C GLU A 107 4.18 -10.61 -0.67
N GLY A 108 4.12 -10.02 0.52
CA GLY A 108 3.51 -8.71 0.74
C GLY A 108 1.98 -8.71 0.67
N TYR A 109 1.33 -9.86 0.88
CA TYR A 109 -0.12 -10.02 0.79
C TYR A 109 -0.81 -9.54 2.06
N LEU A 110 -1.09 -8.24 2.13
CA LEU A 110 -1.57 -7.55 3.33
C LEU A 110 -2.88 -8.15 3.88
N ASP A 111 -3.90 -8.32 3.02
CA ASP A 111 -5.19 -8.88 3.44
C ASP A 111 -5.08 -10.32 3.94
N LEU A 112 -4.20 -11.10 3.31
CA LEU A 112 -3.92 -12.47 3.73
C LEU A 112 -3.16 -12.48 5.06
N LEU A 113 -2.19 -11.59 5.26
CA LEU A 113 -1.50 -11.40 6.55
C LEU A 113 -2.52 -11.09 7.65
N ARG A 114 -3.35 -10.07 7.47
CA ARG A 114 -4.40 -9.68 8.41
C ARG A 114 -5.36 -10.84 8.72
N LEU A 115 -5.74 -11.61 7.68
CA LEU A 115 -6.58 -12.80 7.85
C LEU A 115 -5.89 -13.87 8.70
N THR A 116 -4.60 -14.16 8.45
CA THR A 116 -3.86 -15.20 9.19
C THR A 116 -3.58 -14.79 10.63
N LEU A 117 -3.26 -13.51 10.89
CA LEU A 117 -3.09 -12.97 12.24
C LEU A 117 -4.39 -13.08 13.05
N ARG A 118 -5.53 -12.67 12.48
CA ARG A 118 -6.84 -12.83 13.12
C ARG A 118 -7.21 -14.30 13.38
N ALA A 119 -6.67 -15.22 12.60
CA ALA A 119 -6.89 -16.67 12.76
C ALA A 119 -5.88 -17.34 13.71
N GLY A 120 -5.05 -16.57 14.42
CA GLY A 120 -4.12 -17.08 15.43
C GLY A 120 -2.77 -17.52 14.87
N ALA A 121 -2.28 -16.88 13.81
CA ALA A 121 -0.91 -17.10 13.36
C ALA A 121 0.10 -16.74 14.47
N ARG A 122 1.10 -17.60 14.65
CA ARG A 122 2.20 -17.31 15.57
C ARG A 122 3.10 -16.25 14.96
N ILE A 123 2.97 -15.03 15.47
CA ILE A 123 3.60 -13.85 14.88
C ILE A 123 5.14 -13.96 14.77
N ASN A 124 5.79 -14.61 15.74
CA ASN A 124 7.25 -14.85 15.76
C ASN A 124 7.64 -16.20 15.13
N ASP A 125 6.77 -16.81 14.32
CA ASP A 125 7.11 -18.03 13.60
C ASP A 125 8.21 -17.77 12.57
N LYS A 126 9.00 -18.80 12.27
CA LYS A 126 10.27 -18.68 11.54
C LYS A 126 10.30 -19.61 10.34
N ASP A 127 10.94 -19.15 9.29
CA ASP A 127 11.25 -19.93 8.10
C ASP A 127 12.48 -20.85 8.29
N SER A 128 12.93 -21.48 7.21
CA SER A 128 14.10 -22.36 7.19
C SER A 128 15.43 -21.65 7.49
N TRP A 129 15.50 -20.33 7.32
CA TRP A 129 16.67 -19.49 7.65
C TRP A 129 16.61 -18.86 9.04
N ASN A 130 15.67 -19.31 9.88
CA ASN A 130 15.38 -18.69 11.18
C ASN A 130 14.92 -17.22 11.02
N GLY A 131 14.40 -16.84 9.84
CA GLY A 131 13.87 -15.51 9.58
C GLY A 131 12.41 -15.41 10.02
N THR A 132 12.05 -14.33 10.71
CA THR A 132 10.66 -14.02 11.03
C THR A 132 9.94 -13.41 9.83
N GLY A 133 8.60 -13.30 9.89
CA GLY A 133 7.82 -12.60 8.88
C GLY A 133 8.27 -11.16 8.65
N LEU A 134 8.75 -10.47 9.70
CA LEU A 134 9.28 -9.11 9.59
C LEU A 134 10.54 -9.04 8.73
N ILE A 135 11.45 -9.98 8.93
CA ILE A 135 12.70 -10.08 8.15
C ILE A 135 12.37 -10.27 6.68
N ARG A 136 11.45 -11.19 6.36
CA ARG A 136 11.05 -11.47 4.97
C ARG A 136 10.33 -10.30 4.30
N ALA A 137 9.44 -9.64 5.02
CA ALA A 137 8.75 -8.44 4.52
C ALA A 137 9.73 -7.29 4.27
N ALA A 138 10.70 -7.09 5.16
CA ALA A 138 11.71 -6.05 5.03
C ALA A 138 12.69 -6.31 3.87
N GLU A 139 13.16 -7.56 3.70
CA GLU A 139 13.99 -8.01 2.58
C GLU A 139 13.40 -7.64 1.22
N ARG A 140 12.07 -7.62 1.11
CA ARG A 140 11.33 -7.38 -0.14
C ARG A 140 10.66 -6.00 -0.23
N GLY A 141 10.91 -5.13 0.73
CA GLY A 141 10.42 -3.76 0.70
C GLY A 141 8.91 -3.61 0.95
N HIS A 142 8.29 -4.58 1.66
CA HIS A 142 6.85 -4.59 1.93
C HIS A 142 6.47 -3.72 3.15
N GLY A 143 6.61 -2.40 3.05
CA GLY A 143 6.46 -1.47 4.16
C GLY A 143 5.13 -1.57 4.93
N LEU A 144 4.00 -1.81 4.26
CA LEU A 144 2.70 -2.00 4.90
C LEU A 144 2.66 -3.28 5.76
N VAL A 145 3.20 -4.39 5.23
CA VAL A 145 3.31 -5.66 5.96
C VAL A 145 4.23 -5.50 7.17
N VAL A 146 5.36 -4.78 7.00
CA VAL A 146 6.28 -4.45 8.10
C VAL A 146 5.53 -3.67 9.20
N GLY A 147 4.74 -2.67 8.83
CA GLY A 147 3.95 -1.88 9.77
C GLY A 147 2.93 -2.72 10.54
N ASP A 148 2.10 -3.50 9.86
CA ASP A 148 1.12 -4.40 10.48
C ASP A 148 1.77 -5.40 11.46
N LEU A 149 2.95 -5.93 11.11
CA LEU A 149 3.70 -6.84 11.98
C LEU A 149 4.24 -6.14 13.23
N LEU A 150 4.77 -4.92 13.08
CA LEU A 150 5.26 -4.11 14.21
C LEU A 150 4.13 -3.76 15.18
N GLN A 151 2.99 -3.36 14.66
CA GLN A 151 1.79 -3.07 15.47
C GLN A 151 1.25 -4.33 16.16
N ALA A 152 1.36 -5.49 15.52
CA ALA A 152 0.97 -6.78 16.11
C ALA A 152 1.97 -7.30 17.16
N GLY A 153 3.09 -6.60 17.41
CA GLY A 153 4.06 -6.91 18.46
C GLY A 153 5.08 -7.99 18.09
N ILE A 154 5.46 -8.08 16.81
CA ILE A 154 6.54 -8.98 16.38
C ILE A 154 7.87 -8.62 17.06
N ASP A 155 8.73 -9.62 17.29
CA ASP A 155 10.11 -9.37 17.71
C ASP A 155 10.88 -8.66 16.57
N ARG A 156 10.95 -7.34 16.68
CA ARG A 156 11.53 -6.45 15.67
C ARG A 156 13.06 -6.56 15.55
N ASP A 157 13.71 -7.04 16.63
CA ASP A 157 15.16 -7.10 16.71
C ASP A 157 15.70 -8.54 16.55
N HIS A 158 14.83 -9.48 16.13
CA HIS A 158 15.22 -10.86 15.86
C HIS A 158 16.33 -10.94 14.81
N VAL A 159 17.31 -11.83 15.05
CA VAL A 159 18.43 -12.07 14.15
C VAL A 159 18.29 -13.43 13.49
N ASN A 160 18.37 -13.49 12.16
CA ASN A 160 18.30 -14.73 11.39
C ASN A 160 19.65 -15.50 11.41
N ARG A 161 19.73 -16.66 10.70
CA ARG A 161 20.95 -17.46 10.63
C ARG A 161 22.13 -16.77 9.96
N ILE A 162 21.85 -15.84 9.07
CA ILE A 162 22.91 -15.06 8.38
C ILE A 162 23.50 -14.00 9.33
N GLY A 163 22.80 -13.65 10.39
CA GLY A 163 23.20 -12.59 11.32
C GLY A 163 22.57 -11.24 11.00
N TYR A 164 21.39 -11.23 10.35
CA TYR A 164 20.68 -10.01 9.96
C TYR A 164 19.38 -9.85 10.74
N GLN A 165 19.10 -8.64 11.17
CA GLN A 165 17.78 -8.15 11.59
C GLN A 165 17.01 -7.67 10.34
N ALA A 166 15.73 -7.35 10.49
CA ALA A 166 14.90 -6.84 9.40
C ALA A 166 15.50 -5.59 8.71
N ILE A 167 16.07 -4.68 9.48
CA ILE A 167 16.70 -3.46 8.91
C ILE A 167 17.96 -3.78 8.10
N HIS A 168 18.75 -4.77 8.50
CA HIS A 168 19.92 -5.21 7.73
C HIS A 168 19.49 -5.83 6.41
N GLU A 169 18.45 -6.69 6.42
CA GLU A 169 17.91 -7.32 5.20
C GLU A 169 17.34 -6.28 4.22
N ALA A 170 16.58 -5.28 4.73
CA ALA A 170 16.04 -4.21 3.90
C ALA A 170 17.12 -3.41 3.16
N VAL A 171 18.30 -3.27 3.76
CA VAL A 171 19.41 -2.52 3.17
C VAL A 171 20.33 -3.41 2.34
N TRP A 172 20.74 -4.58 2.90
CA TRP A 172 21.77 -5.40 2.26
C TRP A 172 21.27 -6.19 1.06
N LEU A 173 20.06 -6.77 1.15
CA LEU A 173 19.44 -7.52 0.06
C LEU A 173 18.40 -6.69 -0.72
N GLY A 174 18.06 -5.51 -0.22
CA GLY A 174 17.12 -4.60 -0.83
C GLY A 174 17.66 -3.79 -2.00
N GLU A 175 16.89 -2.75 -2.35
CA GLU A 175 17.19 -1.82 -3.45
C GLU A 175 17.01 -0.37 -2.99
N ASP A 176 17.67 0.58 -3.65
CA ASP A 176 17.49 2.01 -3.36
C ASP A 176 16.26 2.58 -4.08
N THR A 177 15.07 2.13 -3.66
CA THR A 177 13.78 2.51 -4.24
C THR A 177 12.83 3.09 -3.20
N ALA A 178 11.75 3.72 -3.66
CA ALA A 178 10.72 4.30 -2.79
C ALA A 178 10.06 3.29 -1.85
N SER A 179 9.94 2.01 -2.23
CA SER A 179 9.37 0.96 -1.38
C SER A 179 10.30 0.64 -0.20
N TYR A 180 11.59 0.50 -0.47
CA TYR A 180 12.58 0.28 0.59
C TYR A 180 12.80 1.53 1.46
N ALA A 181 12.75 2.72 0.87
CA ALA A 181 12.75 3.97 1.63
C ALA A 181 11.58 4.02 2.65
N THR A 182 10.37 3.64 2.22
CA THR A 182 9.21 3.53 3.13
C THR A 182 9.46 2.45 4.18
N THR A 183 9.96 1.27 3.81
CA THR A 183 10.24 0.15 4.71
C THR A 183 11.24 0.53 5.81
N VAL A 184 12.33 1.21 5.44
CA VAL A 184 13.35 1.69 6.40
C VAL A 184 12.74 2.71 7.38
N ARG A 185 11.93 3.66 6.90
CA ARG A 185 11.22 4.63 7.75
C ARG A 185 10.24 3.96 8.71
N VAL A 186 9.49 2.98 8.23
CA VAL A 186 8.53 2.22 9.06
C VAL A 186 9.27 1.41 10.13
N LEU A 187 10.38 0.75 9.79
CA LEU A 187 11.23 0.06 10.77
C LEU A 187 11.79 1.04 11.82
N ALA A 188 12.23 2.22 11.37
CA ALA A 188 12.71 3.28 12.27
C ALA A 188 11.58 3.78 13.20
N ALA A 189 10.41 4.10 12.65
CA ALA A 189 9.22 4.53 13.40
C ALA A 189 8.79 3.47 14.44
N GLY A 190 8.81 2.19 14.05
CA GLY A 190 8.52 1.06 14.93
C GLY A 190 9.60 0.73 15.95
N GLY A 191 10.69 1.51 16.02
CA GLY A 191 11.71 1.43 17.05
C GLY A 191 12.79 0.36 16.83
N ALA A 192 12.99 -0.14 15.60
CA ALA A 192 14.07 -1.05 15.27
C ALA A 192 15.45 -0.48 15.68
N ARG A 193 16.41 -1.36 16.00
CA ARG A 193 17.77 -0.97 16.37
C ARG A 193 18.59 -0.62 15.13
N LEU A 194 18.68 0.68 14.81
CA LEU A 194 19.28 1.18 13.57
C LEU A 194 20.81 1.22 13.58
N THR A 195 21.43 1.04 14.75
CA THR A 195 22.90 1.15 14.92
C THR A 195 23.58 -0.16 15.28
N ASP A 196 22.80 -1.25 15.42
CA ASP A 196 23.37 -2.58 15.67
C ASP A 196 24.23 -3.02 14.49
N ARG A 197 25.36 -3.66 14.81
CA ARG A 197 26.22 -4.25 13.80
C ARG A 197 25.77 -5.69 13.50
N SER A 198 25.67 -6.02 12.24
CA SER A 198 25.44 -7.41 11.83
C SER A 198 26.59 -8.31 12.28
N PRO A 199 26.30 -9.44 12.97
CA PRO A 199 27.34 -10.41 13.33
C PRO A 199 28.14 -10.98 12.15
N SER A 200 27.56 -11.02 10.95
CA SER A 200 28.22 -11.62 9.78
C SER A 200 29.13 -10.65 9.03
N THR A 201 28.75 -9.38 8.92
CA THR A 201 29.52 -8.37 8.17
C THR A 201 30.26 -7.38 9.08
N GLY A 202 29.86 -7.26 10.33
CA GLY A 202 30.36 -6.24 11.25
C GLY A 202 29.86 -4.83 10.95
N LEU A 203 28.97 -4.67 9.95
CA LEU A 203 28.46 -3.37 9.49
C LEU A 203 27.14 -3.01 10.15
N THR A 204 26.92 -1.71 10.39
CA THR A 204 25.62 -1.13 10.70
C THR A 204 24.78 -0.99 9.44
N PRO A 205 23.43 -0.84 9.53
CA PRO A 205 22.59 -0.55 8.36
C PRO A 205 23.05 0.66 7.54
N LEU A 206 23.52 1.73 8.20
CA LEU A 206 24.05 2.92 7.53
C LEU A 206 25.34 2.61 6.74
N GLU A 207 26.28 1.89 7.33
CA GLU A 207 27.50 1.46 6.65
C GLU A 207 27.21 0.50 5.49
N MET A 208 26.19 -0.38 5.64
CA MET A 208 25.73 -1.25 4.55
C MET A 208 25.16 -0.45 3.36
N ALA A 209 24.32 0.57 3.64
CA ALA A 209 23.78 1.44 2.60
C ALA A 209 24.90 2.17 1.83
N HIS A 210 25.91 2.64 2.57
CA HIS A 210 27.10 3.27 1.99
C HIS A 210 27.87 2.30 1.07
N GLU A 211 28.18 1.08 1.55
CA GLU A 211 28.90 0.06 0.76
C GLU A 211 28.12 -0.39 -0.48
N ARG A 212 26.78 -0.42 -0.39
CA ARG A 212 25.91 -0.73 -1.51
C ARG A 212 25.76 0.42 -2.51
N GLY A 213 26.22 1.63 -2.17
CA GLY A 213 26.00 2.84 -2.97
C GLY A 213 24.54 3.29 -2.99
N PHE A 214 23.76 2.96 -1.98
CA PHE A 214 22.33 3.30 -1.84
C PHE A 214 22.17 4.68 -1.21
N GLY A 215 22.43 5.72 -2.01
CA GLY A 215 22.44 7.11 -1.52
C GLY A 215 21.14 7.57 -0.89
N GLY A 216 20.00 7.10 -1.39
CA GLY A 216 18.69 7.38 -0.84
C GLY A 216 18.51 6.74 0.54
N LEU A 217 18.79 5.45 0.69
CA LEU A 217 18.71 4.76 1.98
C LEU A 217 19.76 5.26 2.97
N GLU A 218 20.98 5.59 2.50
CA GLU A 218 22.03 6.19 3.33
C GLU A 218 21.57 7.52 3.92
N SER A 219 20.94 8.39 3.11
CA SER A 219 20.41 9.67 3.57
C SER A 219 19.34 9.49 4.65
N ILE A 220 18.37 8.58 4.43
CA ILE A 220 17.32 8.27 5.40
C ILE A 220 17.92 7.74 6.71
N LEU A 221 18.78 6.74 6.63
CA LEU A 221 19.41 6.13 7.82
C LEU A 221 20.23 7.15 8.60
N ARG A 222 20.96 8.01 7.90
CA ARG A 222 21.71 9.10 8.53
C ARG A 222 20.75 10.06 9.25
N SER A 223 19.68 10.50 8.58
CA SER A 223 18.68 11.38 9.16
C SER A 223 18.07 10.80 10.44
N VAL A 224 17.55 9.57 10.37
CA VAL A 224 16.86 8.95 11.52
C VAL A 224 17.78 8.48 12.66
N THR A 225 19.09 8.31 12.39
CA THR A 225 20.05 7.89 13.44
C THR A 225 20.76 9.06 14.12
N THR A 226 20.88 10.21 13.46
CA THR A 226 21.56 11.40 14.00
C THR A 226 20.61 12.46 14.52
N ALA A 227 19.33 12.36 14.23
CA ALA A 227 18.34 13.32 14.72
C ALA A 227 18.24 13.28 16.25
N ASP A 228 18.19 14.45 16.85
CA ASP A 228 17.87 14.58 18.27
C ASP A 228 16.43 14.11 18.54
N ARG A 229 16.24 13.48 19.70
CA ARG A 229 14.91 13.11 20.14
C ARG A 229 14.10 14.38 20.39
N PRO A 230 12.94 14.60 19.73
CA PRO A 230 12.13 15.78 19.95
C PRO A 230 11.66 15.85 21.42
N THR A 231 11.65 17.06 21.98
CA THR A 231 11.15 17.32 23.33
C THR A 231 9.62 17.24 23.41
N ASP A 232 8.96 17.55 22.30
CA ASP A 232 7.53 17.42 22.09
C ASP A 232 7.31 16.58 20.81
N PRO A 233 7.16 15.24 20.95
CA PRO A 233 7.03 14.35 19.81
C PRO A 233 5.78 14.59 18.98
N GLU A 234 4.65 14.97 19.61
CA GLU A 234 3.37 15.22 18.92
C GLU A 234 3.47 16.47 18.04
N ALA A 235 3.98 17.58 18.58
CA ALA A 235 4.19 18.80 17.79
C ALA A 235 5.22 18.58 16.68
N ALA A 236 6.24 17.76 16.90
CA ALA A 236 7.22 17.38 15.87
C ALA A 236 6.57 16.55 14.77
N LEU A 237 5.69 15.58 15.11
CA LEU A 237 4.97 14.74 14.15
C LEU A 237 4.07 15.59 13.24
N LEU A 238 3.25 16.46 13.83
CA LEU A 238 2.32 17.31 13.08
C LEU A 238 3.05 18.27 12.15
N ARG A 239 4.14 18.89 12.63
CA ARG A 239 4.98 19.77 11.81
C ARG A 239 5.64 19.00 10.66
N ALA A 240 6.26 17.87 10.94
CA ALA A 240 6.91 17.05 9.93
C ALA A 240 5.91 16.57 8.85
N ALA A 241 4.70 16.25 9.26
CA ALA A 241 3.63 15.85 8.33
C ALA A 241 3.17 17.02 7.45
N ALA A 242 3.08 18.23 7.99
CA ALA A 242 2.74 19.43 7.22
C ALA A 242 3.86 19.85 6.26
N ASP A 243 5.13 19.66 6.66
CA ASP A 243 6.31 20.02 5.86
C ASP A 243 6.67 18.94 4.81
N GLY A 244 6.07 17.74 4.88
CA GLY A 244 6.35 16.63 3.97
C GLY A 244 7.63 15.85 4.30
N ASP A 245 8.18 16.01 5.51
CA ASP A 245 9.40 15.34 5.95
C ASP A 245 9.09 13.96 6.56
N ALA A 246 9.16 12.92 5.71
CA ALA A 246 8.88 11.55 6.11
C ALA A 246 9.95 10.98 7.07
N ASP A 247 11.18 11.48 7.05
CA ASP A 247 12.24 11.07 7.97
C ASP A 247 11.95 11.61 9.39
N ALA A 248 11.59 12.90 9.47
CA ALA A 248 11.21 13.53 10.74
C ALA A 248 9.92 12.91 11.32
N VAL A 249 8.95 12.51 10.48
CA VAL A 249 7.78 11.71 10.91
C VAL A 249 8.23 10.41 11.57
N ALA A 250 9.15 9.67 10.95
CA ALA A 250 9.67 8.43 11.53
C ALA A 250 10.39 8.67 12.87
N VAL A 251 11.14 9.77 12.99
CA VAL A 251 11.82 10.17 14.24
C VAL A 251 10.81 10.52 15.34
N ALA A 252 9.76 11.26 15.01
CA ALA A 252 8.71 11.64 15.96
C ALA A 252 7.95 10.41 16.49
N LEU A 253 7.54 9.50 15.59
CA LEU A 253 6.88 8.23 15.97
C LEU A 253 7.82 7.36 16.84
N ARG A 254 9.10 7.24 16.46
CA ARG A 254 10.11 6.55 17.26
C ARG A 254 10.30 7.15 18.65
N ALA A 255 10.12 8.46 18.77
CA ALA A 255 10.18 9.17 20.06
C ALA A 255 8.94 8.94 20.94
N GLY A 256 7.89 8.34 20.39
CA GLY A 256 6.66 7.99 21.07
C GLY A 256 5.51 8.97 20.84
N ALA A 257 5.54 9.74 19.73
CA ALA A 257 4.41 10.58 19.34
C ALA A 257 3.14 9.72 19.20
N ASP A 258 2.02 10.23 19.72
CA ASP A 258 0.71 9.66 19.40
C ASP A 258 0.42 9.92 17.93
N ILE A 259 0.20 8.84 17.16
CA ILE A 259 -0.05 8.92 15.72
C ILE A 259 -1.34 9.68 15.39
N GLU A 260 -2.29 9.70 16.33
CA GLU A 260 -3.57 10.42 16.24
C GLU A 260 -3.53 11.80 16.96
N ALA A 261 -2.34 12.29 17.30
CA ALA A 261 -2.17 13.65 17.82
C ALA A 261 -2.81 14.67 16.87
N ARG A 262 -3.39 15.74 17.46
CA ARG A 262 -4.16 16.75 16.74
C ARG A 262 -3.60 18.13 16.93
N ASP A 263 -3.65 18.94 15.89
CA ASP A 263 -3.32 20.36 15.96
C ASP A 263 -4.51 21.20 16.46
N GLU A 264 -4.37 22.52 16.44
CA GLU A 264 -5.40 23.50 16.86
C GLU A 264 -6.69 23.47 16.02
N HIS A 265 -6.68 22.76 14.89
CA HIS A 265 -7.82 22.55 13.98
C HIS A 265 -8.30 21.09 13.98
N ASP A 266 -7.98 20.33 15.01
CA ASP A 266 -8.29 18.90 15.12
C ASP A 266 -7.70 18.03 13.99
N ARG A 267 -6.73 18.54 13.21
CA ARG A 267 -6.11 17.80 12.10
C ARG A 267 -5.06 16.82 12.62
N THR A 268 -5.14 15.57 12.15
CA THR A 268 -4.11 14.56 12.39
C THR A 268 -2.93 14.73 11.41
N ALA A 269 -1.81 14.08 11.72
CA ALA A 269 -0.66 14.05 10.82
C ALA A 269 -1.03 13.48 9.43
N LEU A 270 -1.90 12.45 9.36
CA LEU A 270 -2.34 11.87 8.10
C LEU A 270 -3.22 12.84 7.30
N LEU A 271 -4.10 13.61 7.96
CA LEU A 271 -4.90 14.64 7.29
C LEU A 271 -4.03 15.77 6.75
N LEU A 272 -3.02 16.22 7.50
CA LEU A 272 -2.04 17.20 7.02
C LEU A 272 -1.30 16.70 5.79
N ALA A 273 -0.79 15.46 5.83
CA ALA A 273 -0.12 14.83 4.70
C ALA A 273 -1.03 14.72 3.46
N ALA A 274 -2.32 14.36 3.65
CA ALA A 274 -3.29 14.26 2.56
C ALA A 274 -3.64 15.63 1.97
N THR A 275 -3.77 16.66 2.82
CA THR A 275 -4.09 18.05 2.43
C THR A 275 -3.01 18.63 1.54
N TYR A 276 -1.74 18.37 1.88
CA TYR A 276 -0.58 18.91 1.14
C TYR A 276 0.01 17.93 0.11
N ASP A 277 -0.65 16.79 -0.11
CA ASP A 277 -0.25 15.72 -1.03
C ASP A 277 1.15 15.14 -0.74
N HIS A 278 1.52 15.04 0.53
CA HIS A 278 2.79 14.46 0.99
C HIS A 278 2.73 12.94 1.04
N VAL A 279 2.68 12.29 -0.11
CA VAL A 279 2.53 10.84 -0.27
C VAL A 279 3.59 10.02 0.50
N PRO A 280 4.89 10.39 0.54
CA PRO A 280 5.87 9.65 1.33
C PRO A 280 5.57 9.65 2.83
N VAL A 281 5.07 10.75 3.38
CA VAL A 281 4.62 10.87 4.77
C VAL A 281 3.41 9.97 5.02
N ALA A 282 2.38 10.10 4.17
CA ALA A 282 1.17 9.30 4.27
C ALA A 282 1.47 7.79 4.25
N LYS A 283 2.43 7.32 3.42
CA LYS A 283 2.85 5.91 3.39
C LYS A 283 3.41 5.43 4.73
N VAL A 284 4.20 6.24 5.41
CA VAL A 284 4.71 5.89 6.74
C VAL A 284 3.57 5.85 7.76
N LEU A 285 2.71 6.88 7.77
CA LEU A 285 1.60 6.99 8.71
C LEU A 285 0.58 5.86 8.52
N VAL A 286 0.18 5.55 7.28
CA VAL A 286 -0.72 4.43 6.96
C VAL A 286 -0.11 3.10 7.38
N ALA A 287 1.17 2.86 7.10
CA ALA A 287 1.86 1.64 7.54
C ALA A 287 1.93 1.54 9.06
N MET A 288 1.99 2.67 9.77
CA MET A 288 1.98 2.71 11.24
C MET A 288 0.58 2.75 11.85
N GLY A 289 -0.48 2.66 11.02
CA GLY A 289 -1.86 2.48 11.46
C GLY A 289 -2.64 3.76 11.73
N ALA A 290 -2.25 4.88 11.11
CA ALA A 290 -3.02 6.12 11.19
C ALA A 290 -4.42 5.95 10.61
N ASP A 291 -5.41 6.56 11.27
CA ASP A 291 -6.83 6.50 10.89
C ASP A 291 -7.13 7.37 9.66
N PRO A 292 -7.56 6.77 8.52
CA PRO A 292 -7.91 7.52 7.32
C PRO A 292 -9.23 8.28 7.43
N ASP A 293 -10.01 8.03 8.50
CA ASP A 293 -11.35 8.57 8.70
C ASP A 293 -11.43 9.57 9.86
N ALA A 294 -10.28 9.93 10.45
CA ALA A 294 -10.20 10.93 11.52
C ALA A 294 -10.64 12.31 11.01
N PHE A 295 -11.73 12.85 11.59
CA PHE A 295 -12.26 14.19 11.26
C PHE A 295 -11.44 15.31 11.87
N ASP A 296 -11.34 16.43 11.12
CA ASP A 296 -10.96 17.74 11.66
C ASP A 296 -12.18 18.57 12.10
N ASP A 297 -11.94 19.82 12.55
CA ASP A 297 -12.96 20.80 12.94
C ASP A 297 -13.88 21.23 11.78
N ARG A 298 -13.50 20.94 10.55
CA ARG A 298 -14.24 21.26 9.31
C ARG A 298 -14.99 20.06 8.73
N HIS A 299 -14.99 18.91 9.41
CA HIS A 299 -15.55 17.66 8.90
C HIS A 299 -14.87 17.15 7.63
N ASP A 300 -13.58 17.41 7.49
CA ASP A 300 -12.73 16.79 6.47
C ASP A 300 -11.96 15.61 7.09
N THR A 301 -11.71 14.56 6.31
CA THR A 301 -10.88 13.40 6.67
C THR A 301 -9.75 13.21 5.65
N PRO A 302 -8.69 12.47 5.97
CA PRO A 302 -7.66 12.11 4.99
C PRO A 302 -8.25 11.56 3.69
N TRP A 303 -9.26 10.67 3.78
CA TRP A 303 -9.94 10.11 2.62
C TRP A 303 -10.72 11.16 1.82
N LEU A 304 -11.54 11.98 2.47
CA LEU A 304 -12.36 13.00 1.80
C LEU A 304 -11.52 14.03 1.05
N VAL A 305 -10.40 14.45 1.64
CA VAL A 305 -9.49 15.44 1.05
C VAL A 305 -8.89 14.95 -0.27
N THR A 306 -8.74 13.63 -0.48
CA THR A 306 -8.25 13.12 -1.77
C THR A 306 -9.14 13.52 -2.95
N GLY A 307 -10.46 13.62 -2.74
CA GLY A 307 -11.40 14.12 -3.76
C GLY A 307 -11.23 15.61 -4.05
N VAL A 308 -10.82 16.38 -3.04
CA VAL A 308 -10.56 17.82 -3.17
C VAL A 308 -9.25 18.09 -3.89
N THR A 309 -8.18 17.35 -3.56
CA THR A 309 -6.85 17.49 -4.19
C THR A 309 -6.77 16.81 -5.55
N GLY A 310 -7.57 15.77 -5.78
CA GLY A 310 -7.54 14.94 -6.97
C GLY A 310 -6.33 14.02 -7.05
N SER A 311 -5.63 13.78 -5.94
CA SER A 311 -4.42 12.96 -5.90
C SER A 311 -4.77 11.48 -5.94
N VAL A 312 -4.47 10.85 -7.07
CA VAL A 312 -4.58 9.39 -7.22
C VAL A 312 -3.54 8.67 -6.36
N ALA A 313 -2.35 9.23 -6.24
CA ALA A 313 -1.28 8.64 -5.44
C ALA A 313 -1.64 8.60 -3.95
N MET A 314 -2.27 9.65 -3.44
CA MET A 314 -2.77 9.69 -2.06
C MET A 314 -3.93 8.71 -1.87
N LEU A 315 -4.89 8.67 -2.81
CA LEU A 315 -6.00 7.71 -2.78
C LEU A 315 -5.46 6.27 -2.68
N GLU A 316 -4.51 5.89 -3.54
CA GLU A 316 -3.90 4.54 -3.52
C GLU A 316 -3.13 4.27 -2.21
N THR A 317 -2.57 5.31 -1.60
CA THR A 317 -1.87 5.19 -0.33
C THR A 317 -2.83 4.96 0.84
N LEU A 318 -4.03 5.55 0.81
CA LEU A 318 -5.03 5.41 1.86
C LEU A 318 -5.86 4.13 1.77
N LEU A 319 -6.10 3.58 0.56
CA LEU A 319 -6.91 2.36 0.38
C LEU A 319 -6.48 1.18 1.26
N PRO A 320 -5.17 0.89 1.48
CA PRO A 320 -4.74 -0.17 2.39
C PRO A 320 -5.11 0.03 3.86
N ALA A 321 -5.44 1.26 4.27
CA ALA A 321 -5.95 1.57 5.60
C ALA A 321 -7.45 1.28 5.76
N ASP A 322 -8.13 0.80 4.69
CA ASP A 322 -9.56 0.45 4.67
C ASP A 322 -10.49 1.63 5.04
N PRO A 323 -10.37 2.79 4.34
CA PRO A 323 -11.18 3.97 4.65
C PRO A 323 -12.68 3.69 4.49
N ASP A 324 -13.51 4.33 5.30
CA ASP A 324 -14.97 4.31 5.12
C ASP A 324 -15.35 5.13 3.89
N LEU A 325 -15.67 4.45 2.78
CA LEU A 325 -16.06 5.08 1.52
C LEU A 325 -17.39 5.84 1.60
N ALA A 326 -18.17 5.65 2.67
CA ALA A 326 -19.43 6.33 2.91
C ALA A 326 -19.31 7.55 3.84
N VAL A 327 -18.07 7.86 4.29
CA VAL A 327 -17.83 9.05 5.12
C VAL A 327 -18.17 10.34 4.34
N ARG A 328 -18.84 11.28 5.00
CA ARG A 328 -19.41 12.49 4.39
C ARG A 328 -18.69 13.74 4.91
N ASN A 329 -18.42 14.67 4.01
CA ASN A 329 -17.91 15.99 4.37
C ASN A 329 -19.03 16.87 4.97
N ARG A 330 -18.69 18.11 5.36
CA ARG A 330 -19.64 19.11 5.92
C ARG A 330 -20.82 19.47 5.02
N PHE A 331 -20.81 19.08 3.75
CA PHE A 331 -21.90 19.28 2.79
C PHE A 331 -22.64 17.97 2.50
N GLY A 332 -22.44 16.93 3.32
CA GLY A 332 -23.02 15.62 3.12
C GLY A 332 -22.47 14.86 1.91
N GLY A 333 -21.38 15.33 1.27
CA GLY A 333 -20.84 14.78 0.04
C GLY A 333 -19.74 13.74 0.28
N LEU A 334 -19.65 12.75 -0.64
CA LEU A 334 -18.56 11.78 -0.73
C LEU A 334 -17.42 12.31 -1.61
N SER A 335 -16.25 11.68 -1.54
CA SER A 335 -15.03 12.11 -2.26
C SER A 335 -15.17 12.26 -3.78
N PRO A 336 -16.01 11.49 -4.53
CA PRO A 336 -16.22 11.70 -5.98
C PRO A 336 -16.88 13.04 -6.32
N ILE A 337 -17.65 13.61 -5.40
CA ILE A 337 -18.43 14.84 -5.64
C ILE A 337 -17.50 16.04 -5.89
N PRO A 338 -16.64 16.47 -4.95
CA PRO A 338 -15.72 17.59 -5.19
C PRO A 338 -14.70 17.30 -6.30
N ALA A 339 -14.35 16.02 -6.52
CA ALA A 339 -13.47 15.64 -7.62
C ALA A 339 -14.11 15.88 -9.00
N SER A 340 -15.42 15.64 -9.09
CA SER A 340 -16.19 15.85 -10.32
C SER A 340 -16.39 17.35 -10.62
N GLU A 341 -16.69 18.15 -9.60
CA GLU A 341 -16.74 19.62 -9.66
C GLU A 341 -15.44 20.20 -10.22
N ARG A 342 -14.29 19.76 -9.68
CA ARG A 342 -12.97 20.33 -9.98
C ARG A 342 -12.32 19.79 -11.25
N GLY A 343 -12.94 18.85 -11.92
CA GLY A 343 -12.42 18.30 -13.17
C GLY A 343 -11.26 17.34 -12.98
N HIS A 344 -11.18 16.62 -11.85
CA HIS A 344 -10.12 15.66 -11.53
C HIS A 344 -10.33 14.30 -12.23
N VAL A 345 -10.19 14.27 -13.55
CA VAL A 345 -10.49 13.12 -14.42
C VAL A 345 -9.80 11.82 -13.97
N ALA A 346 -8.50 11.88 -13.65
CA ALA A 346 -7.74 10.70 -13.23
C ALA A 346 -8.24 10.15 -11.90
N TYR A 347 -8.55 11.03 -10.97
CA TYR A 347 -9.10 10.65 -9.67
C TYR A 347 -10.49 10.02 -9.82
N VAL A 348 -11.42 10.66 -10.56
CA VAL A 348 -12.77 10.11 -10.78
C VAL A 348 -12.69 8.74 -11.44
N ARG A 349 -11.81 8.56 -12.46
CA ARG A 349 -11.61 7.26 -13.11
C ARG A 349 -11.17 6.17 -12.13
N ARG A 350 -10.39 6.53 -11.14
CA ARG A 350 -9.90 5.56 -10.15
C ARG A 350 -10.89 5.31 -9.01
N VAL A 351 -11.48 6.37 -8.47
CA VAL A 351 -12.36 6.26 -7.29
C VAL A 351 -13.65 5.49 -7.58
N VAL A 352 -14.21 5.57 -8.80
CA VAL A 352 -15.40 4.78 -9.18
C VAL A 352 -15.14 3.26 -9.18
N GLN A 353 -13.88 2.82 -9.14
CA GLN A 353 -13.50 1.42 -9.06
C GLN A 353 -13.37 0.91 -7.61
N THR A 354 -13.47 1.77 -6.62
CA THR A 354 -13.30 1.40 -5.20
C THR A 354 -14.56 0.82 -4.57
N GLY A 355 -15.73 0.99 -5.22
CA GLY A 355 -17.02 0.62 -4.65
C GLY A 355 -17.71 1.76 -3.93
N VAL A 356 -17.20 3.00 -4.01
CA VAL A 356 -17.87 4.20 -3.51
C VAL A 356 -19.24 4.37 -4.19
N ASP A 357 -20.24 4.84 -3.43
CA ASP A 357 -21.57 5.14 -3.97
C ASP A 357 -21.50 6.37 -4.89
N ILE A 358 -21.54 6.13 -6.22
CA ILE A 358 -21.44 7.18 -7.23
C ILE A 358 -22.74 7.97 -7.40
N ASP A 359 -23.87 7.42 -6.95
CA ASP A 359 -25.19 8.06 -7.01
C ASP A 359 -25.59 8.73 -5.68
N HIS A 360 -24.65 8.78 -4.74
CA HIS A 360 -24.83 9.49 -3.49
C HIS A 360 -25.25 10.95 -3.73
N VAL A 361 -26.29 11.39 -3.02
CA VAL A 361 -26.83 12.76 -3.10
C VAL A 361 -26.37 13.53 -1.86
N ASN A 362 -25.69 14.65 -2.07
CA ASN A 362 -25.23 15.53 -1.00
C ASN A 362 -26.37 16.42 -0.43
N ASP A 363 -26.06 17.25 0.56
CA ASP A 363 -27.03 18.15 1.20
C ASP A 363 -27.56 19.25 0.29
N LEU A 364 -26.92 19.51 -0.86
CA LEU A 364 -27.42 20.41 -1.90
C LEU A 364 -28.43 19.74 -2.83
N GLY A 365 -28.56 18.40 -2.74
CA GLY A 365 -29.39 17.60 -3.63
C GLY A 365 -28.67 17.16 -4.89
N TRP A 366 -27.33 17.12 -4.91
CA TRP A 366 -26.54 16.84 -6.09
C TRP A 366 -25.72 15.57 -5.95
N THR A 367 -25.69 14.81 -7.03
CA THR A 367 -24.75 13.69 -7.24
C THR A 367 -23.44 14.20 -7.85
N ALA A 368 -22.42 13.34 -7.90
CA ALA A 368 -21.19 13.62 -8.62
C ALA A 368 -21.45 13.98 -10.10
N LEU A 369 -22.43 13.33 -10.73
CA LEU A 369 -22.84 13.63 -12.10
C LEU A 369 -23.47 15.03 -12.23
N LEU A 370 -24.36 15.40 -11.30
CA LEU A 370 -24.94 16.74 -11.26
C LEU A 370 -23.89 17.81 -11.02
N GLU A 371 -22.94 17.60 -10.08
CA GLU A 371 -21.87 18.57 -9.83
C GLU A 371 -20.96 18.79 -11.04
N ALA A 372 -20.60 17.70 -11.76
CA ALA A 372 -19.82 17.82 -12.98
C ALA A 372 -20.51 18.68 -14.06
N VAL A 373 -21.87 18.70 -14.06
CA VAL A 373 -22.64 19.49 -15.03
C VAL A 373 -22.95 20.90 -14.51
N ILE A 374 -23.34 21.01 -13.23
CA ILE A 374 -23.77 22.29 -12.63
C ILE A 374 -22.60 23.22 -12.36
N LEU A 375 -21.54 22.72 -11.77
CA LEU A 375 -20.36 23.52 -11.37
C LEU A 375 -19.21 23.42 -12.40
N GLY A 376 -19.27 22.41 -13.26
CA GLY A 376 -18.30 22.26 -14.34
C GLY A 376 -18.42 23.35 -15.43
N ASP A 377 -17.35 23.46 -16.23
CA ASP A 377 -17.24 24.42 -17.34
C ASP A 377 -17.76 23.89 -18.70
N GLY A 378 -18.28 22.65 -18.74
CA GLY A 378 -18.69 21.97 -19.97
C GLY A 378 -17.53 21.56 -20.88
N GLY A 379 -16.28 21.85 -20.50
CA GLY A 379 -15.08 21.53 -21.25
C GLY A 379 -14.69 20.07 -21.25
N ARG A 380 -13.58 19.74 -21.94
CA ARG A 380 -13.14 18.36 -22.15
C ARG A 380 -12.99 17.54 -20.88
N ARG A 381 -12.54 18.16 -19.77
CA ARG A 381 -12.39 17.47 -18.49
C ARG A 381 -13.74 17.01 -17.94
N HIS A 382 -14.73 17.88 -17.89
CA HIS A 382 -16.07 17.55 -17.39
C HIS A 382 -16.82 16.61 -18.35
N GLN A 383 -16.63 16.74 -19.68
CA GLN A 383 -17.15 15.76 -20.65
C GLN A 383 -16.59 14.35 -20.37
N GLU A 384 -15.29 14.24 -20.06
CA GLU A 384 -14.67 12.96 -19.73
C GLU A 384 -15.16 12.42 -18.38
N ILE A 385 -15.34 13.27 -17.36
CA ILE A 385 -15.89 12.87 -16.06
C ILE A 385 -17.32 12.34 -16.24
N VAL A 386 -18.18 13.05 -16.97
CA VAL A 386 -19.55 12.58 -17.28
C VAL A 386 -19.49 11.21 -17.97
N ARG A 387 -18.58 11.01 -18.92
CA ARG A 387 -18.43 9.72 -19.61
C ARG A 387 -18.01 8.61 -18.66
N ILE A 388 -17.06 8.89 -17.74
CA ILE A 388 -16.57 7.93 -16.74
C ILE A 388 -17.69 7.55 -15.77
N LEU A 389 -18.41 8.53 -15.21
CA LEU A 389 -19.50 8.30 -14.28
C LEU A 389 -20.63 7.46 -14.94
N LEU A 390 -21.04 7.80 -16.16
CA LEU A 390 -22.04 7.03 -16.91
C LEU A 390 -21.57 5.60 -17.22
N ALA A 391 -20.29 5.43 -17.58
CA ALA A 391 -19.71 4.10 -17.81
C ALA A 391 -19.62 3.26 -16.53
N ALA A 392 -19.48 3.91 -15.37
CA ALA A 392 -19.52 3.27 -14.06
C ALA A 392 -20.95 2.96 -13.57
N GLY A 393 -21.99 3.40 -14.29
CA GLY A 393 -23.38 3.13 -13.99
C GLY A 393 -24.12 4.24 -13.27
N ALA A 394 -23.58 5.48 -13.24
CA ALA A 394 -24.27 6.61 -12.62
C ALA A 394 -25.68 6.83 -13.21
N ASP A 395 -26.65 6.99 -12.33
CA ASP A 395 -28.06 7.21 -12.73
C ASP A 395 -28.26 8.64 -13.22
N ARG A 396 -28.38 8.79 -14.53
CA ARG A 396 -28.67 10.07 -15.21
C ARG A 396 -30.06 10.64 -14.96
N ALA A 397 -30.95 9.87 -14.32
CA ALA A 397 -32.32 10.31 -14.03
C ALA A 397 -32.44 10.99 -12.65
N ILE A 398 -31.43 10.86 -11.79
CA ILE A 398 -31.43 11.56 -10.51
C ILE A 398 -31.42 13.06 -10.76
N ALA A 399 -32.49 13.73 -10.34
CA ALA A 399 -32.65 15.18 -10.44
C ALA A 399 -32.23 15.88 -9.15
N ASP A 400 -31.93 17.17 -9.25
CA ASP A 400 -31.72 18.03 -8.08
C ASP A 400 -33.05 18.28 -7.33
N ARG A 401 -32.99 19.12 -6.27
CA ARG A 401 -34.16 19.45 -5.43
C ARG A 401 -35.28 20.15 -6.20
N ASP A 402 -34.96 20.80 -7.34
CA ASP A 402 -35.90 21.50 -8.19
C ASP A 402 -36.46 20.57 -9.30
N GLY A 403 -36.12 19.28 -9.27
CA GLY A 403 -36.53 18.28 -10.24
C GLY A 403 -35.82 18.41 -11.59
N VAL A 404 -34.67 19.10 -11.63
CA VAL A 404 -33.91 19.32 -12.87
C VAL A 404 -32.84 18.21 -13.00
N THR A 405 -32.92 17.44 -14.08
CA THR A 405 -31.98 16.35 -14.38
C THR A 405 -30.65 16.88 -14.90
N PRO A 406 -29.54 16.08 -14.83
CA PRO A 406 -28.25 16.44 -15.44
C PRO A 406 -28.37 16.82 -16.92
N LEU A 407 -29.22 16.11 -17.70
CA LEU A 407 -29.47 16.44 -19.10
C LEU A 407 -30.05 17.84 -19.25
N ARG A 408 -31.06 18.18 -18.46
CA ARG A 408 -31.71 19.49 -18.53
C ARG A 408 -30.75 20.62 -18.13
N HIS A 409 -29.92 20.40 -17.12
CA HIS A 409 -28.87 21.36 -16.76
C HIS A 409 -27.85 21.57 -17.90
N ALA A 410 -27.42 20.48 -18.57
CA ALA A 410 -26.51 20.56 -19.69
C ALA A 410 -27.12 21.32 -20.88
N GLU A 411 -28.43 21.12 -21.18
CA GLU A 411 -29.15 21.84 -22.23
C GLU A 411 -29.28 23.34 -21.90
N GLN A 412 -29.66 23.69 -20.69
CA GLN A 412 -29.80 25.06 -20.22
C GLN A 412 -28.46 25.86 -20.28
N ARG A 413 -27.35 25.15 -20.07
CA ARG A 413 -26.00 25.74 -20.11
C ARG A 413 -25.38 25.74 -21.51
N GLY A 414 -26.04 25.12 -22.51
CA GLY A 414 -25.50 24.97 -23.85
C GLY A 414 -24.33 23.96 -23.95
N TYR A 415 -24.24 23.02 -23.02
CA TYR A 415 -23.20 21.98 -23.02
C TYR A 415 -23.59 20.84 -23.94
N HIS A 416 -23.55 21.08 -25.25
CA HIS A 416 -24.07 20.18 -26.28
C HIS A 416 -23.43 18.78 -26.22
N GLU A 417 -22.13 18.69 -25.97
CA GLU A 417 -21.40 17.41 -25.89
C GLU A 417 -21.84 16.60 -24.66
N ILE A 418 -21.98 17.25 -23.51
CA ILE A 418 -22.48 16.62 -22.29
C ILE A 418 -23.93 16.18 -22.46
N ALA A 419 -24.78 17.03 -23.04
CA ALA A 419 -26.16 16.67 -23.33
C ALA A 419 -26.27 15.46 -24.29
N ALA A 420 -25.39 15.37 -25.30
CA ALA A 420 -25.33 14.21 -26.19
C ALA A 420 -24.90 12.92 -25.44
N LEU A 421 -23.99 12.98 -24.46
CA LEU A 421 -23.62 11.84 -23.63
C LEU A 421 -24.80 11.37 -22.75
N LEU A 422 -25.53 12.34 -22.15
CA LEU A 422 -26.64 12.06 -21.24
C LEU A 422 -27.91 11.51 -21.93
N ARG A 423 -28.08 11.71 -23.26
CA ARG A 423 -29.19 11.15 -24.04
C ARG A 423 -29.00 9.68 -24.45
N ARG A 424 -27.76 9.18 -24.49
CA ARG A 424 -27.43 7.79 -24.86
C ARG A 424 -27.77 6.80 -23.77
#